data_21cce0b9ae5599952ddc8b0652a3ff4d
#
_entry.id   21cce0b9ae5599952ddc8b0652a3ff4d
#
_cell.length_a   1.000
_cell.length_b   1.000
_cell.length_c   1.000
_cell.angle_alpha   90.00
_cell.angle_beta   90.00
_cell.angle_gamma   90.00
#
_symmetry.space_group_name_H-M   'P 1'
#
loop_
_entity.id
_entity.type
_entity.pdbx_description
1 polymer ?
#
loop_
_entity_poly.entity_id
_entity_poly.type
_entity_poly.pdbx_seq_one_letter_code
_entity_poly.pdbx_strand_id
1 'polypeptide(L)'
;LQVESLRATTCELLPTPTEADCRAFYDENLELFSDEDEVRASHIFKSVRKTEERETIFKALCEVRLRLVDGEDFTELAREHSDKPAEEIDLGFFKRGELMDEFEVVAFSMKEGEVSPVFSSPHGFHLAKVTGRKSGEPKPFDSVRTEIESELTAQRHDARLQELVDELKKTAKIKYSEPEDGLDEHDHD
;
A
#
# COMPACT_ATOMS: atom_id res chain seq x y z
N LEU A 1 -10.15 35.04 4.44
CA LEU A 1 -11.43 35.45 5.04
C LEU A 1 -12.64 35.22 4.11
N GLN A 2 -12.61 35.59 2.82
CA GLN A 2 -13.74 35.35 1.91
C GLN A 2 -13.93 33.90 1.48
N VAL A 3 -12.85 33.15 1.30
CA VAL A 3 -12.88 31.74 0.89
C VAL A 3 -13.38 30.81 2.02
N GLU A 4 -13.02 31.12 3.25
CA GLU A 4 -13.49 30.35 4.42
C GLU A 4 -14.96 30.59 4.71
N SER A 5 -15.44 31.84 4.50
CA SER A 5 -16.85 32.18 4.63
C SER A 5 -17.71 31.51 3.55
N LEU A 6 -17.23 31.41 2.32
CA LEU A 6 -17.88 30.68 1.23
C LEU A 6 -17.95 29.16 1.51
N ARG A 7 -16.87 28.59 2.03
CA ARG A 7 -16.84 27.19 2.46
C ARG A 7 -17.89 26.90 3.52
N ALA A 8 -17.95 27.70 4.59
CA ALA A 8 -18.89 27.50 5.66
C ALA A 8 -20.35 27.58 5.16
N THR A 9 -20.71 28.59 4.37
CA THR A 9 -22.09 28.77 3.89
C THR A 9 -22.51 27.70 2.87
N THR A 10 -21.58 27.13 2.09
CA THR A 10 -21.88 26.15 1.07
C THR A 10 -22.01 24.75 1.66
N CYS A 11 -21.24 24.46 2.71
CA CYS A 11 -21.28 23.16 3.39
C CYS A 11 -22.55 22.97 4.25
N GLU A 12 -23.14 24.03 4.79
CA GLU A 12 -24.38 23.96 5.60
C GLU A 12 -25.63 23.56 4.79
N LEU A 13 -25.58 23.62 3.46
CA LEU A 13 -26.74 23.38 2.58
C LEU A 13 -26.78 21.98 1.96
N LEU A 14 -25.77 21.13 2.20
CA LEU A 14 -25.76 19.78 1.63
C LEU A 14 -26.51 18.80 2.54
N PRO A 15 -27.39 17.97 1.96
CA PRO A 15 -28.09 16.95 2.73
C PRO A 15 -27.10 15.93 3.28
N THR A 16 -27.26 15.55 4.55
CA THR A 16 -26.52 14.45 5.14
C THR A 16 -26.75 13.14 4.39
N PRO A 17 -25.74 12.28 4.26
CA PRO A 17 -25.92 10.97 3.67
C PRO A 17 -27.04 10.19 4.38
N THR A 18 -27.88 9.54 3.61
CA THR A 18 -28.92 8.64 4.16
C THR A 18 -28.30 7.28 4.51
N GLU A 19 -28.99 6.48 5.33
CA GLU A 19 -28.56 5.10 5.59
C GLU A 19 -28.46 4.27 4.31
N ALA A 20 -29.33 4.52 3.33
CA ALA A 20 -29.27 3.85 2.03
C ALA A 20 -28.00 4.21 1.24
N ASP A 21 -27.59 5.48 1.28
CA ASP A 21 -26.33 5.93 0.67
C ASP A 21 -25.12 5.25 1.34
N CYS A 22 -25.13 5.17 2.67
CA CYS A 22 -24.05 4.54 3.43
C CYS A 22 -23.97 3.04 3.17
N ARG A 23 -25.11 2.34 3.06
CA ARG A 23 -25.13 0.91 2.71
C ARG A 23 -24.62 0.66 1.30
N ALA A 24 -25.06 1.45 0.34
CA ALA A 24 -24.58 1.35 -1.03
C ALA A 24 -23.06 1.54 -1.11
N PHE A 25 -22.55 2.56 -0.44
CA PHE A 25 -21.10 2.83 -0.37
C PHE A 25 -20.34 1.68 0.30
N TYR A 26 -20.86 1.13 1.39
CA TYR A 26 -20.27 -0.02 2.06
C TYR A 26 -20.22 -1.25 1.16
N ASP A 27 -21.32 -1.59 0.49
CA ASP A 27 -21.42 -2.76 -0.37
C ASP A 27 -20.53 -2.66 -1.61
N GLU A 28 -20.35 -1.44 -2.14
CA GLU A 28 -19.45 -1.17 -3.28
C GLU A 28 -17.97 -1.14 -2.89
N ASN A 29 -17.66 -0.92 -1.60
CA ASN A 29 -16.28 -0.71 -1.11
C ASN A 29 -15.93 -1.62 0.07
N LEU A 30 -16.39 -2.87 0.07
CA LEU A 30 -16.17 -3.83 1.16
C LEU A 30 -14.69 -4.00 1.54
N GLU A 31 -13.79 -3.89 0.56
CA GLU A 31 -12.34 -3.99 0.78
C GLU A 31 -11.80 -2.88 1.69
N LEU A 32 -12.39 -1.67 1.65
CA LEU A 32 -11.97 -0.55 2.51
C LEU A 32 -12.37 -0.77 3.97
N PHE A 33 -13.41 -1.55 4.19
CA PHE A 33 -13.98 -1.82 5.51
C PHE A 33 -13.71 -3.25 5.99
N SER A 34 -12.76 -3.94 5.36
CA SER A 34 -12.31 -5.26 5.79
C SER A 34 -11.09 -5.16 6.68
N ASP A 35 -10.89 -6.17 7.51
CA ASP A 35 -9.62 -6.35 8.18
C ASP A 35 -8.51 -6.56 7.15
N GLU A 36 -7.27 -6.37 7.56
CA GLU A 36 -6.14 -6.56 6.67
C GLU A 36 -5.94 -8.04 6.34
N ASP A 37 -5.58 -8.31 5.07
CA ASP A 37 -5.15 -9.64 4.66
C ASP A 37 -3.92 -10.09 5.45
N GLU A 38 -3.90 -11.36 5.84
CA GLU A 38 -2.74 -12.00 6.44
C GLU A 38 -2.17 -13.07 5.51
N VAL A 39 -0.86 -13.12 5.43
CA VAL A 39 -0.13 -14.15 4.69
C VAL A 39 0.74 -14.93 5.65
N ARG A 40 0.75 -16.26 5.55
CA ARG A 40 1.72 -17.11 6.22
C ARG A 40 2.77 -17.55 5.20
N ALA A 41 4.03 -17.38 5.54
CA ALA A 41 5.12 -17.79 4.66
C ALA A 41 6.26 -18.44 5.44
N SER A 42 6.94 -19.36 4.75
CA SER A 42 8.25 -19.86 5.15
C SER A 42 9.32 -19.28 4.24
N HIS A 43 10.54 -19.11 4.73
CA HIS A 43 11.62 -18.56 3.94
C HIS A 43 12.95 -19.31 4.08
N ILE A 44 13.78 -19.23 3.03
CA ILE A 44 15.19 -19.57 3.03
C ILE A 44 15.96 -18.27 2.87
N PHE A 45 16.85 -17.96 3.80
CA PHE A 45 17.65 -16.74 3.79
C PHE A 45 19.13 -17.07 3.68
N LYS A 46 19.85 -16.37 2.82
CA LYS A 46 21.31 -16.38 2.70
C LYS A 46 21.85 -14.97 2.83
N SER A 47 22.64 -14.75 3.87
CA SER A 47 23.33 -13.48 4.08
C SER A 47 24.46 -13.28 3.06
N VAL A 48 24.60 -12.05 2.56
CA VAL A 48 25.71 -11.67 1.69
C VAL A 48 26.64 -10.77 2.48
N ARG A 49 27.81 -11.29 2.85
CA ARG A 49 28.81 -10.53 3.63
C ARG A 49 29.81 -9.81 2.74
N LYS A 50 30.08 -10.33 1.56
CA LYS A 50 31.01 -9.78 0.59
C LYS A 50 30.37 -9.74 -0.79
N THR A 51 30.69 -8.71 -1.54
CA THR A 51 30.14 -8.51 -2.90
C THR A 51 30.51 -9.67 -3.85
N GLU A 52 31.71 -10.23 -3.68
CA GLU A 52 32.22 -11.32 -4.51
C GLU A 52 31.43 -12.63 -4.33
N GLU A 53 30.77 -12.81 -3.19
CA GLU A 53 29.97 -13.99 -2.87
C GLU A 53 28.57 -13.93 -3.46
N ARG A 54 28.12 -12.73 -3.87
CA ARG A 54 26.75 -12.45 -4.26
C ARG A 54 26.26 -13.34 -5.40
N GLU A 55 27.05 -13.45 -6.45
CA GLU A 55 26.70 -14.27 -7.63
C GLU A 55 26.63 -15.77 -7.29
N THR A 56 27.56 -16.25 -6.49
CA THR A 56 27.61 -17.65 -6.06
C THR A 56 26.41 -18.02 -5.20
N ILE A 57 26.07 -17.15 -4.23
CA ILE A 57 24.91 -17.34 -3.36
C ILE A 57 23.60 -17.31 -4.17
N PHE A 58 23.48 -16.36 -5.09
CA PHE A 58 22.30 -16.29 -5.97
C PHE A 58 22.12 -17.55 -6.80
N LYS A 59 23.19 -18.05 -7.43
CA LYS A 59 23.15 -19.31 -8.21
C LYS A 59 22.75 -20.50 -7.35
N ALA A 60 23.35 -20.63 -6.16
CA ALA A 60 23.00 -21.70 -5.23
C ALA A 60 21.52 -21.68 -4.84
N LEU A 61 20.95 -20.50 -4.55
CA LEU A 61 19.52 -20.38 -4.27
C LEU A 61 18.63 -20.64 -5.49
N CYS A 62 19.10 -20.34 -6.70
CA CYS A 62 18.39 -20.73 -7.92
C CYS A 62 18.32 -22.25 -8.08
N GLU A 63 19.39 -22.98 -7.74
CA GLU A 63 19.40 -24.44 -7.74
C GLU A 63 18.43 -25.01 -6.67
N VAL A 64 18.44 -24.45 -5.47
CA VAL A 64 17.46 -24.79 -4.41
C VAL A 64 16.02 -24.55 -4.89
N ARG A 65 15.78 -23.43 -5.56
CA ARG A 65 14.46 -23.13 -6.13
C ARG A 65 14.02 -24.19 -7.15
N LEU A 66 14.91 -24.65 -8.02
CA LEU A 66 14.57 -25.70 -8.99
C LEU A 66 14.15 -26.98 -8.27
N ARG A 67 14.88 -27.41 -7.24
CA ARG A 67 14.52 -28.59 -6.42
C ARG A 67 13.14 -28.42 -5.76
N LEU A 68 12.83 -27.21 -5.27
CA LEU A 68 11.51 -26.88 -4.70
C LEU A 68 10.38 -26.97 -5.75
N VAL A 69 10.63 -26.50 -6.96
CA VAL A 69 9.66 -26.58 -8.07
C VAL A 69 9.47 -28.02 -8.52
N ASP A 70 10.50 -28.85 -8.44
CA ASP A 70 10.45 -30.30 -8.72
C ASP A 70 9.75 -31.08 -7.60
N GLY A 71 9.36 -30.43 -6.49
CA GLY A 71 8.51 -31.00 -5.44
C GLY A 71 9.26 -31.45 -4.19
N GLU A 72 10.55 -31.14 -4.02
CA GLU A 72 11.25 -31.41 -2.77
C GLU A 72 10.66 -30.57 -1.61
N ASP A 73 10.83 -31.12 -0.39
CA ASP A 73 10.25 -30.45 0.79
C ASP A 73 10.96 -29.15 1.13
N PHE A 74 10.15 -28.11 1.29
CA PHE A 74 10.65 -26.77 1.58
C PHE A 74 11.38 -26.71 2.93
N THR A 75 10.85 -27.36 3.94
CA THR A 75 11.40 -27.31 5.30
C THR A 75 12.75 -28.02 5.37
N GLU A 76 12.90 -29.12 4.66
CA GLU A 76 14.16 -29.84 4.58
C GLU A 76 15.24 -29.01 3.89
N LEU A 77 14.91 -28.45 2.72
CA LEU A 77 15.81 -27.55 2.00
C LEU A 77 16.14 -26.28 2.77
N ALA A 78 15.17 -25.73 3.51
CA ALA A 78 15.40 -24.57 4.35
C ALA A 78 16.38 -24.88 5.50
N ARG A 79 16.28 -26.04 6.13
CA ARG A 79 17.22 -26.47 7.18
C ARG A 79 18.64 -26.68 6.64
N GLU A 80 18.76 -27.16 5.40
CA GLU A 80 20.06 -27.40 4.77
C GLU A 80 20.72 -26.13 4.27
N HIS A 81 19.93 -25.20 3.71
CA HIS A 81 20.45 -24.06 2.94
C HIS A 81 20.24 -22.69 3.59
N SER A 82 19.37 -22.53 4.59
CA SER A 82 19.16 -21.23 5.25
C SER A 82 20.28 -20.92 6.25
N ASP A 83 20.64 -19.64 6.34
CA ASP A 83 21.48 -19.13 7.42
C ASP A 83 20.66 -18.84 8.69
N LYS A 84 19.34 -18.98 8.62
CA LYS A 84 18.43 -18.82 9.75
C LYS A 84 18.22 -20.16 10.47
N PRO A 85 18.06 -20.15 11.80
CA PRO A 85 17.72 -21.35 12.55
C PRO A 85 16.34 -21.88 12.17
N ALA A 86 16.08 -23.15 12.46
CA ALA A 86 14.86 -23.83 12.04
C ALA A 86 13.57 -23.16 12.54
N GLU A 87 13.63 -22.53 13.70
CA GLU A 87 12.52 -21.85 14.35
C GLU A 87 12.13 -20.53 13.63
N GLU A 88 13.04 -19.95 12.85
CA GLU A 88 12.83 -18.72 12.09
C GLU A 88 12.50 -19.00 10.61
N ILE A 89 12.38 -20.25 10.19
CA ILE A 89 12.01 -20.61 8.81
C ILE A 89 10.54 -20.28 8.54
N ASP A 90 9.64 -20.66 9.44
CA ASP A 90 8.21 -20.31 9.37
C ASP A 90 7.97 -19.00 10.10
N LEU A 91 7.58 -17.99 9.35
CA LEU A 91 7.33 -16.64 9.88
C LEU A 91 5.94 -16.50 10.52
N GLY A 92 5.09 -17.53 10.45
CA GLY A 92 3.71 -17.43 10.88
C GLY A 92 2.87 -16.55 9.95
N PHE A 93 1.67 -16.19 10.42
CA PHE A 93 0.84 -15.19 9.74
C PHE A 93 1.33 -13.79 10.08
N PHE A 94 1.43 -12.95 9.07
CA PHE A 94 1.82 -11.55 9.18
C PHE A 94 0.96 -10.66 8.27
N LYS A 95 0.82 -9.41 8.67
CA LYS A 95 0.16 -8.33 7.94
C LYS A 95 1.19 -7.46 7.22
N ARG A 96 0.70 -6.54 6.38
CA ARG A 96 1.55 -5.53 5.76
C ARG A 96 2.12 -4.58 6.83
N GLY A 97 3.40 -4.24 6.70
CA GLY A 97 4.14 -3.38 7.63
C GLY A 97 4.78 -4.11 8.81
N GLU A 98 4.66 -5.43 8.91
CA GLU A 98 5.28 -6.23 9.99
C GLU A 98 6.64 -6.79 9.62
N LEU A 99 6.91 -6.95 8.30
CA LEU A 99 8.18 -7.45 7.77
C LEU A 99 8.85 -6.42 6.84
N MET A 100 9.98 -6.80 6.26
CA MET A 100 10.66 -5.93 5.27
C MET A 100 9.83 -5.78 4.00
N ASP A 101 9.79 -4.58 3.44
CA ASP A 101 9.01 -4.24 2.25
C ASP A 101 9.28 -5.18 1.08
N GLU A 102 10.57 -5.53 0.83
CA GLU A 102 10.95 -6.42 -0.27
C GLU A 102 10.37 -7.83 -0.09
N PHE A 103 10.27 -8.31 1.16
CA PHE A 103 9.67 -9.60 1.46
C PHE A 103 8.15 -9.56 1.31
N GLU A 104 7.51 -8.52 1.84
CA GLU A 104 6.06 -8.35 1.79
C GLU A 104 5.55 -8.23 0.36
N VAL A 105 6.20 -7.39 -0.46
CA VAL A 105 5.84 -7.24 -1.89
C VAL A 105 5.80 -8.59 -2.59
N VAL A 106 6.78 -9.46 -2.34
CA VAL A 106 6.83 -10.80 -2.92
C VAL A 106 5.74 -11.69 -2.32
N ALA A 107 5.67 -11.82 -0.99
CA ALA A 107 4.77 -12.74 -0.33
C ALA A 107 3.28 -12.43 -0.60
N PHE A 108 2.89 -11.15 -0.59
CA PHE A 108 1.51 -10.72 -0.86
C PHE A 108 1.12 -10.85 -2.34
N SER A 109 2.08 -10.88 -3.27
CA SER A 109 1.80 -11.09 -4.69
C SER A 109 1.59 -12.56 -5.07
N MET A 110 1.99 -13.50 -4.21
CA MET A 110 1.99 -14.93 -4.48
C MET A 110 0.70 -15.61 -4.02
N LYS A 111 0.38 -16.74 -4.63
CA LYS A 111 -0.72 -17.61 -4.20
C LYS A 111 -0.25 -18.59 -3.13
N GLU A 112 -1.19 -19.15 -2.37
CA GLU A 112 -0.89 -20.23 -1.44
C GLU A 112 -0.28 -21.42 -2.17
N GLY A 113 0.77 -21.99 -1.59
CA GLY A 113 1.57 -23.09 -2.15
C GLY A 113 2.67 -22.67 -3.11
N GLU A 114 2.70 -21.41 -3.54
CA GLU A 114 3.68 -20.91 -4.52
C GLU A 114 5.05 -20.65 -3.88
N VAL A 115 6.11 -20.90 -4.67
CA VAL A 115 7.50 -20.62 -4.32
C VAL A 115 7.99 -19.43 -5.14
N SER A 116 8.55 -18.42 -4.48
CA SER A 116 9.03 -17.20 -5.12
C SER A 116 10.20 -17.45 -6.08
N PRO A 117 10.47 -16.53 -7.01
CA PRO A 117 11.83 -16.33 -7.51
C PRO A 117 12.79 -16.01 -6.37
N VAL A 118 14.11 -16.13 -6.61
CA VAL A 118 15.11 -15.59 -5.69
C VAL A 118 15.04 -14.07 -5.72
N PHE A 119 14.85 -13.45 -4.58
CA PHE A 119 14.83 -11.99 -4.47
C PHE A 119 15.84 -11.49 -3.44
N SER A 120 16.19 -10.22 -3.52
CA SER A 120 17.19 -9.60 -2.66
C SER A 120 16.58 -8.66 -1.65
N SER A 121 17.22 -8.57 -0.49
CA SER A 121 17.03 -7.52 0.50
C SER A 121 18.38 -6.85 0.81
N PRO A 122 18.42 -5.78 1.64
CA PRO A 122 19.68 -5.21 2.12
C PRO A 122 20.59 -6.20 2.85
N HIS A 123 20.02 -7.28 3.38
CA HIS A 123 20.75 -8.27 4.18
C HIS A 123 21.24 -9.50 3.39
N GLY A 124 20.69 -9.74 2.20
CA GLY A 124 21.06 -10.90 1.39
C GLY A 124 20.00 -11.33 0.39
N PHE A 125 19.91 -12.63 0.15
CA PHE A 125 18.95 -13.23 -0.76
C PHE A 125 17.95 -14.11 -0.03
N HIS A 126 16.74 -14.16 -0.57
CA HIS A 126 15.63 -14.93 -0.03
C HIS A 126 14.97 -15.79 -1.09
N LEU A 127 14.42 -16.92 -0.64
CA LEU A 127 13.34 -17.66 -1.26
C LEU A 127 12.19 -17.73 -0.28
N ALA A 128 10.98 -17.50 -0.73
CA ALA A 128 9.77 -17.59 0.09
C ALA A 128 8.80 -18.63 -0.48
N LYS A 129 8.04 -19.27 0.41
CA LYS A 129 6.88 -20.10 0.05
C LYS A 129 5.70 -19.63 0.87
N VAL A 130 4.61 -19.26 0.22
CA VAL A 130 3.36 -18.95 0.90
C VAL A 130 2.69 -20.25 1.32
N THR A 131 2.46 -20.42 2.62
CA THR A 131 1.88 -21.63 3.22
C THR A 131 0.45 -21.45 3.70
N GLY A 132 -0.08 -20.21 3.68
CA GLY A 132 -1.46 -19.90 4.00
C GLY A 132 -1.80 -18.45 3.70
N ARG A 133 -3.07 -18.19 3.48
CA ARG A 133 -3.63 -16.84 3.32
C ARG A 133 -4.93 -16.73 4.11
N LYS A 134 -5.15 -15.58 4.72
CA LYS A 134 -6.42 -15.20 5.29
C LYS A 134 -6.82 -13.87 4.67
N SER A 135 -7.96 -13.85 4.02
CA SER A 135 -8.55 -12.58 3.59
C SER A 135 -9.18 -11.89 4.78
N GLY A 136 -9.02 -10.60 4.85
CA GLY A 136 -9.66 -9.79 5.87
C GLY A 136 -11.19 -9.97 5.80
N GLU A 137 -11.82 -10.13 6.96
CA GLU A 137 -13.28 -10.20 7.02
C GLU A 137 -13.85 -8.78 7.00
N PRO A 138 -14.95 -8.54 6.26
CA PRO A 138 -15.62 -7.25 6.28
C PRO A 138 -16.13 -6.92 7.68
N LYS A 139 -15.80 -5.74 8.18
CA LYS A 139 -16.32 -5.24 9.45
C LYS A 139 -17.82 -5.03 9.33
N PRO A 140 -18.61 -5.34 10.37
CA PRO A 140 -20.05 -5.11 10.33
C PRO A 140 -20.39 -3.66 9.97
N PHE A 141 -21.36 -3.44 9.09
CA PHE A 141 -21.80 -2.10 8.68
C PHE A 141 -22.01 -1.13 9.85
N ASP A 142 -22.65 -1.59 10.93
CA ASP A 142 -22.95 -0.76 12.10
C ASP A 142 -21.67 -0.24 12.79
N SER A 143 -20.56 -0.96 12.71
CA SER A 143 -19.28 -0.54 13.30
C SER A 143 -18.56 0.52 12.49
N VAL A 144 -18.79 0.60 11.19
CA VAL A 144 -18.12 1.55 10.25
C VAL A 144 -19.05 2.63 9.73
N ARG A 145 -20.34 2.59 10.10
CA ARG A 145 -21.36 3.52 9.62
C ARG A 145 -20.97 4.99 9.81
N THR A 146 -20.47 5.37 10.97
CA THR A 146 -20.09 6.76 11.26
C THR A 146 -18.91 7.21 10.42
N GLU A 147 -17.97 6.32 10.14
CA GLU A 147 -16.84 6.56 9.24
C GLU A 147 -17.34 6.80 7.81
N ILE A 148 -18.24 5.96 7.33
CA ILE A 148 -18.88 6.07 6.01
C ILE A 148 -19.66 7.38 5.89
N GLU A 149 -20.46 7.74 6.88
CA GLU A 149 -21.21 9.02 6.90
C GLU A 149 -20.26 10.22 6.78
N SER A 150 -19.14 10.18 7.49
CA SER A 150 -18.12 11.24 7.44
C SER A 150 -17.46 11.33 6.07
N GLU A 151 -17.06 10.18 5.51
CA GLU A 151 -16.43 10.09 4.18
C GLU A 151 -17.35 10.58 3.07
N LEU A 152 -18.61 10.12 3.03
CA LEU A 152 -19.60 10.56 2.06
C LEU A 152 -19.92 12.06 2.20
N THR A 153 -19.93 12.57 3.42
CA THR A 153 -20.12 14.00 3.66
C THR A 153 -18.95 14.80 3.11
N ALA A 154 -17.71 14.37 3.34
CA ALA A 154 -16.52 15.00 2.80
C ALA A 154 -16.51 14.98 1.26
N GLN A 155 -16.81 13.83 0.65
CA GLN A 155 -16.90 13.71 -0.81
C GLN A 155 -17.95 14.63 -1.42
N ARG A 156 -19.14 14.73 -0.80
CA ARG A 156 -20.20 15.68 -1.25
C ARG A 156 -19.75 17.13 -1.15
N HIS A 157 -19.03 17.48 -0.08
CA HIS A 157 -18.48 18.82 0.07
C HIS A 157 -17.42 19.13 -0.98
N ASP A 158 -16.50 18.23 -1.23
CA ASP A 158 -15.44 18.39 -2.23
C ASP A 158 -16.02 18.49 -3.64
N ALA A 159 -17.00 17.65 -3.98
CA ALA A 159 -17.69 17.70 -5.25
C ALA A 159 -18.39 19.06 -5.44
N ARG A 160 -19.08 19.57 -4.41
CA ARG A 160 -19.76 20.87 -4.48
C ARG A 160 -18.78 22.04 -4.60
N LEU A 161 -17.66 21.97 -3.89
CA LEU A 161 -16.60 22.97 -4.02
C LEU A 161 -16.01 22.98 -5.42
N GLN A 162 -15.78 21.80 -6.00
CA GLN A 162 -15.27 21.70 -7.37
C GLN A 162 -16.26 22.27 -8.40
N GLU A 163 -17.55 21.97 -8.26
CA GLU A 163 -18.59 22.57 -9.10
C GLU A 163 -18.58 24.11 -9.02
N LEU A 164 -18.52 24.66 -7.80
CA LEU A 164 -18.45 26.11 -7.59
C LEU A 164 -17.19 26.73 -8.20
N VAL A 165 -16.05 26.09 -8.06
CA VAL A 165 -14.79 26.53 -8.69
C VAL A 165 -14.94 26.57 -10.21
N ASP A 166 -15.56 25.55 -10.78
CA ASP A 166 -15.76 25.45 -12.23
C ASP A 166 -16.80 26.48 -12.74
N GLU A 167 -17.84 26.73 -11.96
CA GLU A 167 -18.80 27.85 -12.25
C GLU A 167 -18.12 29.23 -12.19
N LEU A 168 -17.30 29.45 -11.16
CA LEU A 168 -16.54 30.68 -11.01
C LEU A 168 -15.52 30.89 -12.12
N LYS A 169 -14.79 29.83 -12.53
CA LYS A 169 -13.86 29.92 -13.66
C LYS A 169 -14.54 30.30 -14.97
N LYS A 170 -15.76 29.85 -15.19
CA LYS A 170 -16.52 30.19 -16.40
C LYS A 170 -16.97 31.68 -16.41
N THR A 171 -17.21 32.24 -15.24
CA THR A 171 -17.77 33.61 -15.09
C THR A 171 -16.73 34.68 -14.75
N ALA A 172 -15.60 34.27 -14.10
CA ALA A 172 -14.57 35.20 -13.66
C ALA A 172 -13.65 35.63 -14.81
N LYS A 173 -13.47 36.91 -15.00
CA LYS A 173 -12.37 37.47 -15.79
C LYS A 173 -11.14 37.57 -14.88
N ILE A 174 -10.29 36.56 -14.87
CA ILE A 174 -9.07 36.60 -14.09
C ILE A 174 -8.06 37.50 -14.78
N LYS A 175 -7.74 38.65 -14.17
CA LYS A 175 -6.61 39.49 -14.58
C LYS A 175 -5.38 39.04 -13.77
N TYR A 176 -4.40 38.50 -14.44
CA TYR A 176 -3.08 38.33 -13.84
C TYR A 176 -2.37 39.68 -13.85
N SER A 177 -1.97 40.19 -12.69
CA SER A 177 -0.96 41.24 -12.64
C SER A 177 0.39 40.58 -12.85
N GLU A 178 1.10 40.99 -13.89
CA GLU A 178 2.50 40.61 -14.07
C GLU A 178 3.28 41.14 -12.85
N PRO A 179 4.24 40.38 -12.31
CA PRO A 179 5.13 40.91 -11.28
C PRO A 179 5.89 42.12 -11.90
N GLU A 180 5.89 43.25 -11.21
CA GLU A 180 6.73 44.37 -11.58
C GLU A 180 8.18 43.93 -11.42
N ASP A 181 8.83 43.64 -12.55
CA ASP A 181 10.29 43.43 -12.62
C ASP A 181 10.99 44.75 -12.36
N GLY A 182 11.10 45.13 -11.09
CA GLY A 182 11.93 46.21 -10.62
C GLY A 182 13.42 45.78 -10.61
N LEU A 183 14.03 45.68 -11.77
CA LEU A 183 15.49 45.67 -11.87
C LEU A 183 15.97 47.12 -11.91
N ASP A 184 16.32 47.65 -10.75
CA ASP A 184 17.18 48.83 -10.66
C ASP A 184 18.56 48.49 -11.24
N GLU A 185 18.81 48.93 -12.47
CA GLU A 185 20.14 49.04 -13.01
C GLU A 185 20.90 50.12 -12.19
N HIS A 186 21.68 49.71 -11.23
CA HIS A 186 22.73 50.58 -10.67
C HIS A 186 23.91 50.61 -11.63
N ASP A 187 23.91 51.68 -12.44
CA ASP A 187 25.10 52.22 -13.08
C ASP A 187 26.13 52.57 -12.02
N HIS A 188 27.30 52.01 -12.14
CA HIS A 188 28.52 52.44 -11.49
C HIS A 188 29.52 52.91 -12.54
N ASP A 189 29.73 54.27 -12.55
CA ASP A 189 30.93 54.92 -13.03
C ASP A 189 32.15 54.53 -12.16
#